data_9ef6087598928b68d85ae77c3a013393
#
_entry.id   9ef6087598928b68d85ae77c3a013393
#
_cell.length_a   1.000
_cell.length_b   1.000
_cell.length_c   1.000
_cell.angle_alpha   90.00
_cell.angle_beta   90.00
_cell.angle_gamma   90.00
#
_symmetry.space_group_name_H-M   'P 1'
#
loop_
_entity.id
_entity.type
_entity.pdbx_description
1 polymer ?
#
loop_
_entity_poly.entity_id
_entity_poly.type
_entity_poly.pdbx_seq_one_letter_code
_entity_poly.pdbx_strand_id
1 'polypeptide(L)'
;VMEASNNEYNQLFQVAGKPDTIFAHLHHMKYGAQALINKLIFQEFDESSYSGTNRNVDQSILLNEFKRISMTSSIDAIGPSNEHYDAWFHRFCNWKLLLMEKNMPWLISWRYYLLETFLEAMKHVWKSHLLAQSSHGVISLYEVKERTRFHGVIMEVVDPDHDDTFFLPEVQLLVNPGFHLQYSTIKAQVYLLPKIVNFDSHIVIKHRD
;
A
#
# COMPACT_ATOMS: atom_id res chain seq x y z
N VAL A 1 -27.83 -3.91 -6.86
CA VAL A 1 -26.66 -4.07 -5.97
C VAL A 1 -25.39 -4.37 -6.75
N MET A 2 -25.43 -5.20 -7.82
CA MET A 2 -24.26 -5.51 -8.66
C MET A 2 -23.78 -4.33 -9.54
N GLU A 3 -24.67 -3.49 -10.07
CA GLU A 3 -24.30 -2.35 -10.92
C GLU A 3 -23.60 -1.21 -10.15
N ALA A 4 -24.02 -0.95 -8.90
CA ALA A 4 -23.36 0.03 -8.04
C ALA A 4 -21.92 -0.38 -7.74
N SER A 5 -21.68 -1.67 -7.48
CA SER A 5 -20.36 -2.24 -7.21
C SER A 5 -19.39 -2.05 -8.39
N ASN A 6 -19.84 -2.31 -9.62
CA ASN A 6 -19.00 -2.12 -10.82
C ASN A 6 -18.61 -0.66 -11.07
N ASN A 7 -19.47 0.30 -10.71
CA ASN A 7 -19.18 1.72 -10.90
C ASN A 7 -18.14 2.22 -9.88
N GLU A 8 -18.20 1.74 -8.62
CA GLU A 8 -17.23 2.05 -7.60
C GLU A 8 -15.85 1.44 -7.93
N TYR A 9 -15.81 0.21 -8.44
CA TYR A 9 -14.57 -0.43 -8.90
C TYR A 9 -13.94 0.29 -10.10
N ASN A 10 -14.75 0.72 -11.08
CA ASN A 10 -14.25 1.49 -12.22
C ASN A 10 -13.68 2.85 -11.78
N GLN A 11 -14.27 3.50 -10.77
CA GLN A 11 -13.72 4.72 -10.18
C GLN A 11 -12.37 4.47 -9.48
N LEU A 12 -12.22 3.35 -8.77
CA LEU A 12 -10.94 2.93 -8.17
C LEU A 12 -9.82 2.85 -9.20
N PHE A 13 -10.07 2.28 -10.38
CA PHE A 13 -9.07 2.14 -11.43
C PHE A 13 -8.78 3.43 -12.16
N GLN A 14 -9.77 4.29 -12.37
CA GLN A 14 -9.56 5.62 -12.94
C GLN A 14 -8.68 6.49 -12.03
N VAL A 15 -8.88 6.41 -10.71
CA VAL A 15 -8.08 7.15 -9.73
C VAL A 15 -6.67 6.56 -9.56
N ALA A 16 -6.52 5.25 -9.70
CA ALA A 16 -5.20 4.60 -9.70
C ALA A 16 -4.33 4.99 -10.90
N GLY A 17 -4.91 5.68 -11.90
CA GLY A 17 -4.23 6.05 -13.14
C GLY A 17 -3.83 4.85 -14.00
N LYS A 18 -4.52 3.71 -13.83
CA LYS A 18 -4.20 2.44 -14.50
C LYS A 18 -5.46 1.78 -15.06
N PRO A 19 -6.11 2.40 -16.05
CA PRO A 19 -7.30 1.81 -16.70
C PRO A 19 -7.00 0.48 -17.40
N ASP A 20 -5.72 0.23 -17.73
CA ASP A 20 -5.27 -0.92 -18.52
C ASP A 20 -4.84 -2.12 -17.67
N THR A 21 -5.07 -2.11 -16.35
CA THR A 21 -4.72 -3.25 -15.49
C THR A 21 -5.63 -4.44 -15.82
N ILE A 22 -5.03 -5.55 -16.27
CA ILE A 22 -5.73 -6.79 -16.60
C ILE A 22 -5.62 -7.73 -15.39
N PHE A 23 -6.76 -8.13 -14.83
CA PHE A 23 -6.81 -9.14 -13.77
C PHE A 23 -7.23 -10.50 -14.36
N ALA A 24 -6.54 -11.57 -13.96
CA ALA A 24 -6.88 -12.92 -14.37
C ALA A 24 -8.29 -13.32 -13.88
N HIS A 25 -8.66 -12.87 -12.69
CA HIS A 25 -9.95 -13.13 -12.06
C HIS A 25 -10.55 -11.86 -11.43
N LEU A 26 -11.89 -11.78 -11.39
CA LEU A 26 -12.60 -10.63 -10.83
C LEU A 26 -12.19 -10.36 -9.36
N HIS A 27 -12.01 -11.41 -8.56
CA HIS A 27 -11.61 -11.27 -7.16
C HIS A 27 -10.19 -10.74 -6.96
N HIS A 28 -9.34 -10.72 -8.02
CA HIS A 28 -8.00 -10.12 -7.97
C HIS A 28 -8.04 -8.59 -8.00
N MET A 29 -9.20 -7.97 -8.28
CA MET A 29 -9.38 -6.51 -8.19
C MET A 29 -9.02 -5.96 -6.80
N LYS A 30 -9.12 -6.78 -5.74
CA LYS A 30 -8.63 -6.43 -4.40
C LYS A 30 -7.16 -6.01 -4.39
N TYR A 31 -6.32 -6.61 -5.21
CA TYR A 31 -4.90 -6.26 -5.29
C TYR A 31 -4.68 -4.87 -5.91
N GLY A 32 -5.55 -4.47 -6.84
CA GLY A 32 -5.57 -3.09 -7.35
C GLY A 32 -5.91 -2.06 -6.28
N ALA A 33 -6.94 -2.34 -5.47
CA ALA A 33 -7.30 -1.50 -4.33
C ALA A 33 -6.17 -1.42 -3.29
N GLN A 34 -5.56 -2.56 -2.94
CA GLN A 34 -4.41 -2.61 -2.03
C GLN A 34 -3.22 -1.81 -2.56
N ALA A 35 -2.89 -1.95 -3.85
CA ALA A 35 -1.80 -1.21 -4.47
C ALA A 35 -2.02 0.30 -4.39
N LEU A 36 -3.24 0.78 -4.66
CA LEU A 36 -3.57 2.20 -4.56
C LEU A 36 -3.44 2.71 -3.11
N ILE A 37 -4.03 1.99 -2.16
CA ILE A 37 -3.95 2.33 -0.74
C ILE A 37 -2.50 2.37 -0.28
N ASN A 38 -1.72 1.33 -0.58
CA ASN A 38 -0.31 1.26 -0.18
C ASN A 38 0.54 2.35 -0.84
N LYS A 39 0.30 2.67 -2.12
CA LYS A 39 0.95 3.79 -2.79
C LYS A 39 0.73 5.11 -2.04
N LEU A 40 -0.48 5.38 -1.59
CA LEU A 40 -0.80 6.61 -0.84
C LEU A 40 -0.22 6.59 0.58
N ILE A 41 -0.27 5.43 1.24
CA ILE A 41 0.26 5.25 2.60
C ILE A 41 1.78 5.44 2.61
N PHE A 42 2.50 4.83 1.66
CA PHE A 42 3.97 4.88 1.60
C PHE A 42 4.53 6.06 0.79
N GLN A 43 3.67 6.88 0.18
CA GLN A 43 4.11 8.09 -0.51
C GLN A 43 4.99 8.94 0.42
N GLU A 44 6.17 9.38 -0.08
CA GLU A 44 7.15 10.20 0.67
C GLU A 44 7.72 9.52 1.94
N PHE A 45 7.67 8.19 2.03
CA PHE A 45 8.12 7.46 3.22
C PHE A 45 9.56 7.77 3.62
N ASP A 46 10.47 7.91 2.67
CA ASP A 46 11.89 8.17 2.91
C ASP A 46 12.20 9.67 3.14
N GLU A 47 11.22 10.56 3.00
CA GLU A 47 11.43 11.99 3.19
C GLU A 47 11.35 12.38 4.67
N SER A 48 12.27 13.24 5.10
CA SER A 48 12.25 13.80 6.46
C SER A 48 11.01 14.67 6.75
N SER A 49 10.36 15.20 5.70
CA SER A 49 9.10 15.92 5.79
C SER A 49 7.93 15.04 6.23
N TYR A 50 8.02 13.74 6.00
CA TYR A 50 7.01 12.75 6.37
C TYR A 50 6.68 12.75 7.87
N SER A 51 7.70 12.92 8.71
CA SER A 51 7.54 13.01 10.17
C SER A 51 7.32 14.44 10.66
N GLY A 52 7.44 15.47 9.81
CA GLY A 52 7.53 16.85 10.22
C GLY A 52 8.77 17.14 11.07
N THR A 53 9.73 16.21 11.08
CA THR A 53 11.01 16.34 11.78
C THR A 53 12.06 16.92 10.83
N ASN A 54 12.88 17.86 11.33
CA ASN A 54 14.07 18.29 10.61
C ASN A 54 15.06 17.13 10.50
N ARG A 55 15.84 17.06 9.40
CA ARG A 55 16.88 16.03 9.14
C ARG A 55 17.91 15.82 10.27
N ASN A 56 17.89 16.68 11.29
CA ASN A 56 18.83 16.69 12.42
C ASN A 56 18.21 16.22 13.75
N VAL A 57 17.11 15.46 13.71
CA VAL A 57 16.56 14.90 14.96
C VAL A 57 17.45 13.80 15.45
N ASP A 58 17.82 13.86 16.72
CA ASP A 58 18.64 12.85 17.38
C ASP A 58 17.96 11.47 17.31
N GLN A 59 18.75 10.46 16.97
CA GLN A 59 18.31 9.07 16.89
C GLN A 59 17.63 8.61 18.19
N SER A 60 18.10 9.07 19.34
CA SER A 60 17.52 8.73 20.65
C SER A 60 16.10 9.24 20.80
N ILE A 61 15.77 10.40 20.22
CA ILE A 61 14.43 10.98 20.22
C ILE A 61 13.49 10.10 19.36
N LEU A 62 13.93 9.72 18.16
CA LEU A 62 13.15 8.85 17.27
C LEU A 62 12.87 7.47 17.88
N LEU A 63 13.87 6.88 18.54
CA LEU A 63 13.71 5.59 19.22
C LEU A 63 12.81 5.69 20.45
N ASN A 64 12.88 6.78 21.21
CA ASN A 64 11.97 7.02 22.32
C ASN A 64 10.53 7.20 21.82
N GLU A 65 10.36 7.93 20.74
CA GLU A 65 9.07 8.10 20.08
C GLU A 65 8.51 6.76 19.59
N PHE A 66 9.33 5.94 18.94
CA PHE A 66 8.96 4.57 18.53
C PHE A 66 8.48 3.73 19.73
N LYS A 67 9.17 3.78 20.86
CA LYS A 67 8.77 3.05 22.08
C LYS A 67 7.45 3.57 22.61
N ARG A 68 7.29 4.89 22.71
CA ARG A 68 6.09 5.55 23.21
C ARG A 68 4.86 5.17 22.38
N ILE A 69 4.92 5.35 21.06
CA ILE A 69 3.81 5.03 20.18
C ILE A 69 3.51 3.51 20.15
N SER A 70 4.52 2.67 20.37
CA SER A 70 4.32 1.22 20.42
C SER A 70 3.48 0.78 21.61
N MET A 71 3.54 1.50 22.74
CA MET A 71 2.82 1.21 23.96
C MET A 71 1.45 1.90 24.06
N THR A 72 1.18 2.86 23.18
CA THR A 72 -0.05 3.67 23.18
C THR A 72 -1.05 3.09 22.18
N SER A 73 -2.34 3.09 22.48
CA SER A 73 -3.35 2.74 21.46
C SER A 73 -3.39 3.80 20.36
N SER A 74 -3.75 3.43 19.13
CA SER A 74 -3.81 4.38 18.02
C SER A 74 -4.84 5.50 18.26
N ILE A 75 -5.95 5.20 18.93
CA ILE A 75 -7.01 6.15 19.28
C ILE A 75 -6.52 7.12 20.34
N ASP A 76 -5.86 6.64 21.40
CA ASP A 76 -5.32 7.49 22.46
C ASP A 76 -4.25 8.44 21.93
N ALA A 77 -3.42 7.97 21.00
CA ALA A 77 -2.35 8.76 20.40
C ALA A 77 -2.85 9.95 19.57
N ILE A 78 -4.08 9.93 19.03
CA ILE A 78 -4.64 11.03 18.24
C ILE A 78 -5.61 11.93 19.03
N GLY A 79 -6.00 11.56 20.25
CA GLY A 79 -6.96 12.28 21.07
C GLY A 79 -6.29 13.46 21.79
N PRO A 80 -6.55 14.75 21.41
CA PRO A 80 -5.83 15.90 21.98
C PRO A 80 -5.99 16.07 23.51
N SER A 81 -7.05 15.49 24.07
CA SER A 81 -7.32 15.52 25.50
C SER A 81 -6.74 14.33 26.26
N ASN A 82 -6.07 13.42 25.57
CA ASN A 82 -5.47 12.24 26.17
C ASN A 82 -4.03 12.53 26.62
N GLU A 83 -3.62 11.98 27.76
CA GLU A 83 -2.23 12.10 28.26
C GLU A 83 -1.19 11.45 27.33
N HIS A 84 -1.63 10.51 26.49
CA HIS A 84 -0.81 9.82 25.51
C HIS A 84 -0.83 10.45 24.10
N TYR A 85 -1.42 11.65 23.98
CA TYR A 85 -1.51 12.35 22.70
C TYR A 85 -0.14 12.57 22.05
N ASP A 86 -0.07 12.24 20.77
CA ASP A 86 1.10 12.41 19.91
C ASP A 86 0.79 13.36 18.76
N ALA A 87 1.32 14.58 18.84
CA ALA A 87 1.09 15.61 17.84
C ALA A 87 1.71 15.26 16.47
N TRP A 88 2.79 14.51 16.42
CA TRP A 88 3.43 14.10 15.17
C TRP A 88 2.63 12.99 14.49
N PHE A 89 2.27 11.96 15.23
CA PHE A 89 1.42 10.89 14.73
C PHE A 89 0.04 11.39 14.30
N HIS A 90 -0.57 12.29 15.08
CA HIS A 90 -1.85 12.91 14.71
C HIS A 90 -1.76 13.68 13.39
N ARG A 91 -0.74 14.53 13.21
CA ARG A 91 -0.52 15.25 11.93
C ARG A 91 -0.29 14.31 10.78
N PHE A 92 0.49 13.24 10.99
CA PHE A 92 0.73 12.22 10.01
C PHE A 92 -0.59 11.53 9.58
N CYS A 93 -1.42 11.08 10.53
CA CYS A 93 -2.72 10.47 10.24
C CYS A 93 -3.63 11.41 9.46
N ASN A 94 -3.74 12.68 9.89
CA ASN A 94 -4.56 13.68 9.20
C ASN A 94 -4.09 13.92 7.76
N TRP A 95 -2.79 14.05 7.55
CA TRP A 95 -2.24 14.21 6.21
C TRP A 95 -2.55 13.01 5.30
N LYS A 96 -2.34 11.78 5.79
CA LYS A 96 -2.65 10.58 5.03
C LYS A 96 -4.15 10.44 4.74
N LEU A 97 -4.99 10.78 5.71
CA LEU A 97 -6.43 10.78 5.52
C LEU A 97 -6.86 11.74 4.41
N LEU A 98 -6.37 12.99 4.44
CA LEU A 98 -6.64 13.98 3.39
C LEU A 98 -6.14 13.52 2.01
N LEU A 99 -4.97 12.88 1.95
CA LEU A 99 -4.43 12.33 0.72
C LEU A 99 -5.32 11.22 0.17
N MET A 100 -5.82 10.34 1.03
CA MET A 100 -6.75 9.27 0.65
C MET A 100 -8.12 9.83 0.24
N GLU A 101 -8.68 10.79 0.95
CA GLU A 101 -9.95 11.45 0.61
C GLU A 101 -9.86 12.14 -0.77
N LYS A 102 -8.74 12.80 -1.05
CA LYS A 102 -8.50 13.43 -2.37
C LYS A 102 -8.45 12.42 -3.51
N ASN A 103 -7.83 11.27 -3.30
CA ASN A 103 -7.61 10.27 -4.35
C ASN A 103 -8.72 9.21 -4.40
N MET A 104 -9.49 9.05 -3.33
CA MET A 104 -10.57 8.08 -3.20
C MET A 104 -11.79 8.73 -2.52
N PRO A 105 -12.50 9.66 -3.20
CA PRO A 105 -13.61 10.44 -2.59
C PRO A 105 -14.73 9.57 -2.02
N TRP A 106 -14.93 8.38 -2.56
CA TRP A 106 -15.92 7.41 -2.08
C TRP A 106 -15.60 6.84 -0.69
N LEU A 107 -14.32 6.89 -0.22
CA LEU A 107 -13.96 6.48 1.14
C LEU A 107 -14.59 7.34 2.23
N ILE A 108 -15.02 8.56 1.92
CA ILE A 108 -15.64 9.47 2.89
C ILE A 108 -16.87 8.82 3.55
N SER A 109 -17.66 8.07 2.78
CA SER A 109 -18.85 7.38 3.29
C SER A 109 -18.53 6.23 4.25
N TRP A 110 -17.31 5.67 4.18
CA TRP A 110 -16.86 4.55 5.01
C TRP A 110 -16.00 4.99 6.21
N ARG A 111 -15.70 6.26 6.31
CA ARG A 111 -14.76 6.85 7.30
C ARG A 111 -15.02 6.39 8.74
N TYR A 112 -16.28 6.36 9.18
CA TYR A 112 -16.62 5.96 10.54
C TYR A 112 -16.36 4.48 10.81
N TYR A 113 -16.58 3.63 9.83
CA TYR A 113 -16.43 2.17 9.96
C TYR A 113 -14.98 1.73 9.87
N LEU A 114 -14.13 2.50 9.19
CA LEU A 114 -12.76 2.13 8.91
C LEU A 114 -11.74 2.90 9.78
N LEU A 115 -12.19 3.84 10.60
CA LEU A 115 -11.29 4.73 11.33
C LEU A 115 -10.28 3.98 12.21
N GLU A 116 -10.74 3.04 13.02
CA GLU A 116 -9.87 2.27 13.91
C GLU A 116 -8.84 1.45 13.11
N THR A 117 -9.30 0.73 12.09
CA THR A 117 -8.42 -0.05 11.22
C THR A 117 -7.40 0.84 10.48
N PHE A 118 -7.85 2.01 10.03
CA PHE A 118 -6.98 3.01 9.41
C PHE A 118 -5.91 3.48 10.40
N LEU A 119 -6.29 3.85 11.62
CA LEU A 119 -5.36 4.33 12.63
C LEU A 119 -4.32 3.27 13.04
N GLU A 120 -4.73 2.02 13.17
CA GLU A 120 -3.79 0.91 13.44
C GLU A 120 -2.82 0.71 12.27
N ALA A 121 -3.31 0.75 11.03
CA ALA A 121 -2.43 0.68 9.85
C ALA A 121 -1.43 1.85 9.84
N MET A 122 -1.91 3.08 10.08
CA MET A 122 -1.06 4.27 10.15
C MET A 122 -0.02 4.17 11.27
N LYS A 123 -0.38 3.61 12.42
CA LYS A 123 0.56 3.38 13.52
C LYS A 123 1.70 2.44 13.13
N HIS A 124 1.40 1.37 12.40
CA HIS A 124 2.45 0.47 11.89
C HIS A 124 3.38 1.17 10.90
N VAL A 125 2.83 1.93 9.96
CA VAL A 125 3.63 2.69 8.98
C VAL A 125 4.47 3.76 9.67
N TRP A 126 3.89 4.50 10.63
CA TRP A 126 4.60 5.50 11.42
C TRP A 126 5.79 4.90 12.17
N LYS A 127 5.58 3.76 12.84
CA LYS A 127 6.65 3.01 13.53
C LYS A 127 7.77 2.60 12.57
N SER A 128 7.41 2.09 11.39
CA SER A 128 8.40 1.70 10.37
C SER A 128 9.20 2.91 9.89
N HIS A 129 8.55 4.07 9.72
CA HIS A 129 9.20 5.31 9.34
C HIS A 129 10.18 5.80 10.44
N LEU A 130 9.76 5.79 11.72
CA LEU A 130 10.65 6.15 12.83
C LEU A 130 11.90 5.27 12.91
N LEU A 131 11.74 3.96 12.68
CA LEU A 131 12.87 3.02 12.61
C LEU A 131 13.77 3.30 11.41
N ALA A 132 13.21 3.54 10.24
CA ALA A 132 13.98 3.87 9.04
C ALA A 132 14.81 5.14 9.23
N GLN A 133 14.21 6.19 9.77
CA GLN A 133 14.90 7.46 10.06
C GLN A 133 15.98 7.29 11.14
N SER A 134 15.71 6.51 12.19
CA SER A 134 16.69 6.27 13.25
C SER A 134 17.86 5.37 12.81
N SER A 135 17.72 4.64 11.73
CA SER A 135 18.72 3.68 11.23
C SER A 135 19.77 4.28 10.29
N HIS A 136 19.69 5.60 9.99
CA HIS A 136 20.61 6.29 9.08
C HIS A 136 20.74 5.61 7.69
N GLY A 137 19.63 5.15 7.13
CA GLY A 137 19.59 4.55 5.80
C GLY A 137 19.85 3.04 5.76
N VAL A 138 19.99 2.40 6.93
CA VAL A 138 20.07 0.92 7.03
C VAL A 138 18.74 0.28 6.64
N ILE A 139 17.63 0.97 6.90
CA ILE A 139 16.29 0.57 6.50
C ILE A 139 15.80 1.57 5.44
N SER A 140 15.52 1.08 4.24
CA SER A 140 14.98 1.89 3.14
C SER A 140 13.87 1.16 2.42
N LEU A 141 12.89 1.92 1.96
CA LEU A 141 11.80 1.40 1.13
C LEU A 141 12.29 1.26 -0.31
N TYR A 142 11.83 0.23 -1.02
CA TYR A 142 12.00 0.14 -2.46
C TYR A 142 10.70 -0.23 -3.17
N GLU A 143 10.55 0.31 -4.36
CA GLU A 143 9.42 0.06 -5.23
C GLU A 143 9.86 -0.70 -6.49
N VAL A 144 9.00 -1.59 -6.93
CA VAL A 144 9.18 -2.33 -8.18
C VAL A 144 8.35 -1.63 -9.27
N LYS A 145 9.00 -1.28 -10.37
CA LYS A 145 8.32 -0.66 -11.52
C LYS A 145 7.54 -1.69 -12.31
N GLU A 146 6.47 -1.25 -12.94
CA GLU A 146 5.73 -2.05 -13.92
C GLU A 146 6.65 -2.52 -15.05
N ARG A 147 6.30 -3.67 -15.62
CA ARG A 147 7.05 -4.35 -16.67
C ARG A 147 8.48 -4.75 -16.27
N THR A 148 8.82 -4.63 -14.99
CA THR A 148 10.04 -5.24 -14.47
C THR A 148 9.88 -6.76 -14.48
N ARG A 149 10.91 -7.49 -14.90
CA ARG A 149 10.94 -8.94 -14.78
C ARG A 149 10.86 -9.38 -13.32
N PHE A 150 10.03 -10.38 -13.07
CA PHE A 150 9.92 -10.93 -11.73
C PHE A 150 11.25 -11.52 -11.25
N HIS A 151 11.61 -11.23 -10.02
CA HIS A 151 12.83 -11.69 -9.36
C HIS A 151 12.54 -12.18 -7.95
N GLY A 152 12.44 -13.49 -7.78
CA GLY A 152 11.98 -14.14 -6.54
C GLY A 152 12.83 -13.88 -5.28
N VAL A 153 14.02 -13.27 -5.41
CA VAL A 153 14.83 -12.86 -4.25
C VAL A 153 14.25 -11.62 -3.58
N ILE A 154 13.77 -10.65 -4.38
CA ILE A 154 13.27 -9.36 -3.88
C ILE A 154 11.77 -9.17 -4.06
N MET A 155 11.09 -10.10 -4.73
CA MET A 155 9.66 -10.03 -5.00
C MET A 155 8.96 -11.32 -4.57
N GLU A 156 7.70 -11.21 -4.21
CA GLU A 156 6.77 -12.34 -4.03
C GLU A 156 5.46 -12.06 -4.75
N VAL A 157 4.84 -13.10 -5.29
CA VAL A 157 3.58 -13.01 -6.03
C VAL A 157 2.43 -13.06 -5.05
N VAL A 158 1.46 -12.14 -5.20
CA VAL A 158 0.24 -12.12 -4.35
C VAL A 158 -0.86 -13.05 -4.86
N ASP A 159 -0.77 -13.51 -6.10
CA ASP A 159 -1.73 -14.43 -6.72
C ASP A 159 -1.31 -15.87 -6.41
N PRO A 160 -2.06 -16.61 -5.58
CA PRO A 160 -1.73 -17.99 -5.23
C PRO A 160 -1.94 -18.96 -6.39
N ASP A 161 -2.77 -18.59 -7.37
CA ASP A 161 -3.09 -19.41 -8.54
C ASP A 161 -2.17 -19.12 -9.73
N HIS A 162 -1.10 -18.32 -9.49
CA HIS A 162 -0.14 -18.00 -10.52
C HIS A 162 0.59 -19.27 -11.00
N ASP A 163 0.46 -19.56 -12.28
CA ASP A 163 1.14 -20.70 -12.91
C ASP A 163 2.62 -20.37 -13.12
N ASP A 164 3.51 -21.06 -12.40
CA ASP A 164 4.97 -20.88 -12.46
C ASP A 164 5.59 -21.30 -13.81
N THR A 165 4.79 -21.79 -14.76
CA THR A 165 5.26 -22.19 -16.10
C THR A 165 5.68 -21.01 -16.99
N PHE A 166 5.67 -19.79 -16.47
CA PHE A 166 6.04 -18.60 -17.22
C PHE A 166 7.54 -18.45 -17.42
N PHE A 167 7.93 -18.41 -18.67
CA PHE A 167 9.25 -17.96 -19.09
C PHE A 167 9.27 -16.42 -18.99
N LEU A 168 9.79 -15.87 -17.89
CA LEU A 168 9.98 -14.44 -17.65
C LEU A 168 8.69 -13.64 -17.39
N PRO A 169 7.98 -13.90 -16.28
CA PRO A 169 6.81 -13.12 -15.91
C PRO A 169 7.20 -11.65 -15.59
N GLU A 170 6.36 -10.72 -16.06
CA GLU A 170 6.53 -9.28 -15.80
C GLU A 170 5.56 -8.78 -14.73
N VAL A 171 6.04 -7.85 -13.92
CA VAL A 171 5.21 -7.17 -12.92
C VAL A 171 4.22 -6.26 -13.62
N GLN A 172 2.94 -6.46 -13.34
CA GLN A 172 1.87 -5.58 -13.76
C GLN A 172 1.58 -4.52 -12.71
N LEU A 173 1.63 -4.91 -11.43
CA LEU A 173 1.23 -4.05 -10.34
C LEU A 173 2.09 -4.30 -9.10
N LEU A 174 2.61 -3.23 -8.49
CA LEU A 174 3.19 -3.27 -7.16
C LEU A 174 2.05 -3.19 -6.14
N VAL A 175 1.81 -4.27 -5.41
CA VAL A 175 0.74 -4.33 -4.40
C VAL A 175 1.23 -3.78 -3.06
N ASN A 176 2.45 -4.17 -2.65
CA ASN A 176 3.07 -3.66 -1.43
C ASN A 176 4.56 -3.44 -1.67
N PRO A 177 5.13 -2.28 -1.30
CA PRO A 177 6.57 -2.05 -1.43
C PRO A 177 7.37 -2.99 -0.54
N GLY A 178 8.63 -3.19 -0.90
CA GLY A 178 9.57 -3.95 -0.09
C GLY A 178 10.49 -3.05 0.75
N PHE A 179 11.29 -3.68 1.62
CA PHE A 179 12.26 -2.96 2.43
C PHE A 179 13.63 -3.62 2.33
N HIS A 180 14.64 -2.83 2.10
CA HIS A 180 16.02 -3.24 2.34
C HIS A 180 16.35 -3.05 3.82
N LEU A 181 16.95 -4.07 4.41
CA LEU A 181 17.48 -4.07 5.76
C LEU A 181 18.98 -4.35 5.66
N GLN A 182 19.71 -4.08 6.72
CA GLN A 182 21.18 -4.22 6.73
C GLN A 182 21.68 -5.57 6.18
N TYR A 183 21.02 -6.67 6.50
CA TYR A 183 21.43 -8.03 6.13
C TYR A 183 20.34 -8.87 5.47
N SER A 184 19.19 -8.28 5.19
CA SER A 184 18.05 -8.99 4.62
C SER A 184 17.16 -8.05 3.82
N THR A 185 16.19 -8.63 3.12
CA THR A 185 15.20 -7.88 2.35
C THR A 185 13.82 -8.41 2.69
N ILE A 186 12.89 -7.52 3.01
CA ILE A 186 11.46 -7.84 3.01
C ILE A 186 10.99 -7.68 1.57
N LYS A 187 10.47 -8.77 0.98
CA LYS A 187 10.10 -8.79 -0.42
C LYS A 187 8.94 -7.85 -0.72
N ALA A 188 9.02 -7.18 -1.88
CA ALA A 188 7.89 -6.46 -2.42
C ALA A 188 6.81 -7.44 -2.90
N GLN A 189 5.55 -7.14 -2.64
CA GLN A 189 4.42 -7.94 -3.11
C GLN A 189 3.96 -7.42 -4.47
N VAL A 190 3.94 -8.31 -5.46
CA VAL A 190 3.64 -7.94 -6.84
C VAL A 190 2.54 -8.82 -7.43
N TYR A 191 1.73 -8.23 -8.28
CA TYR A 191 0.81 -8.94 -9.15
C TYR A 191 1.42 -9.01 -10.55
N LEU A 192 1.47 -10.20 -11.12
CA LEU A 192 2.10 -10.45 -12.42
C LEU A 192 1.08 -10.34 -13.56
N LEU A 193 1.56 -10.01 -14.76
CA LEU A 193 0.73 -10.01 -15.95
C LEU A 193 0.15 -11.41 -16.15
N PRO A 194 -1.19 -11.56 -16.23
CA PRO A 194 -1.79 -12.83 -16.53
C PRO A 194 -1.40 -13.25 -17.95
N LYS A 195 -1.32 -14.56 -18.17
CA LYS A 195 -1.11 -15.13 -19.50
C LYS A 195 -2.30 -14.75 -20.38
N ILE A 196 -2.08 -13.88 -21.36
CA ILE A 196 -3.02 -13.71 -22.44
C ILE A 196 -2.86 -14.97 -23.29
N VAL A 197 -3.71 -15.96 -23.06
CA VAL A 197 -3.88 -17.06 -24.01
C VAL A 197 -4.49 -16.39 -25.25
N ASN A 198 -3.67 -16.16 -26.27
CA ASN A 198 -4.18 -15.78 -27.57
C ASN A 198 -5.04 -16.96 -28.04
N PHE A 199 -6.33 -16.88 -27.74
CA PHE A 199 -7.32 -17.65 -28.46
C PHE A 199 -7.34 -17.07 -29.88
N ASP A 200 -6.58 -17.66 -30.78
CA ASP A 200 -6.73 -17.44 -32.20
C ASP A 200 -8.23 -17.47 -32.53
N SER A 201 -8.73 -16.29 -32.87
CA SER A 201 -9.89 -15.99 -33.71
C SER A 201 -10.96 -17.10 -33.89
N HIS A 202 -11.69 -17.49 -32.85
CA HIS A 202 -13.04 -18.03 -32.97
C HIS A 202 -13.78 -17.94 -31.64
N ILE A 203 -14.23 -16.72 -31.31
CA ILE A 203 -15.29 -16.56 -30.31
C ILE A 203 -16.60 -16.95 -30.99
N VAL A 204 -16.94 -18.24 -30.95
CA VAL A 204 -18.30 -18.69 -31.17
C VAL A 204 -19.08 -18.45 -29.88
N ILE A 205 -19.80 -17.34 -29.82
CA ILE A 205 -20.79 -17.10 -28.78
C ILE A 205 -21.90 -18.16 -28.97
N LYS A 206 -21.81 -19.26 -28.23
CA LYS A 206 -22.93 -20.17 -28.07
C LYS A 206 -23.91 -19.54 -27.09
N HIS A 207 -24.92 -18.88 -27.63
CA HIS A 207 -26.17 -18.69 -26.91
C HIS A 207 -26.71 -20.09 -26.58
N ARG A 208 -26.85 -20.40 -25.31
CA ARG A 208 -27.70 -21.50 -24.84
C ARG A 208 -29.08 -20.91 -24.60
N ASP A 209 -30.02 -21.45 -25.36
CA ASP A 209 -31.44 -21.35 -25.14
C ASP A 209 -31.86 -21.85 -23.75
#